data_4c32bf9c96817dbe52d336e700f66cae
#
_entry.id   4c32bf9c96817dbe52d336e700f66cae
#
_cell.length_a   1.000
_cell.length_b   1.000
_cell.length_c   1.000
_cell.angle_alpha   90.00
_cell.angle_beta   90.00
_cell.angle_gamma   90.00
#
_symmetry.space_group_name_H-M   'P 1'
#
loop_
_entity.id
_entity.type
_entity.pdbx_description
1 polymer ?
#
loop_
_entity_poly.entity_id
_entity_poly.type
_entity_poly.pdbx_seq_one_letter_code
_entity_poly.pdbx_strand_id
1 'polypeptide(L)'
;MSAAPVADSNGSGTVEAEEGVQVKPGRHREANLYRALAGAGAGDGRTLAQLRAAALVAYEAAELPVWRRSGFWTTSLQSLDLDALQAQAAQQSPAGIPDVVRRTLRERPRAGRLIQNANNAPQVELDPILAEKGVILCSLEDAFRDHGELVGEWFSKRLSIDRHKLEAANAAFWSGGAFLHVPEGVVVEEPFEIVYAIDGPGVAQYGRTLVIGGPMSDFRVHEYDLAEDFEGQSLHAGAFELYLQDGARCRLAQIQDWGSGEVFDVSTRFVGVGRDAYCHWLPALLGGHLVRSHFELAITEKGGDMAFRGLLFTEEHEHLDVFAVDLHETGPSGGDVHWRGTATGDSRASFEGLIQIDPGAQQTHTYLQFHSMMLSPKARIDAIPSVLVSADDVSASHGGTVGELDETAIFYMQTRGLDRPAAVRVILEGFFEPLVTELQDEALEEIVRGKVAGKLASAREDIEAYATSR
;
A
#
# COMPACT_ATOMS: atom_id res chain seq x y z
N MET A 1 41.81 -61.03 10.86
CA MET A 1 40.94 -60.39 11.81
C MET A 1 40.03 -59.45 11.04
N SER A 2 38.76 -59.77 11.09
CA SER A 2 37.66 -59.31 10.25
C SER A 2 37.23 -57.89 10.63
N ALA A 3 37.09 -57.02 9.65
CA ALA A 3 36.45 -55.73 9.78
C ALA A 3 34.92 -55.94 9.53
N ALA A 4 34.08 -55.49 10.46
CA ALA A 4 32.62 -55.51 10.32
C ALA A 4 32.13 -54.31 9.49
N PRO A 5 31.03 -54.42 8.72
CA PRO A 5 30.53 -53.36 7.90
C PRO A 5 29.66 -52.41 8.72
N VAL A 6 29.76 -51.09 8.40
CA VAL A 6 28.89 -50.01 8.89
C VAL A 6 27.54 -50.12 8.22
N ALA A 7 26.49 -50.19 9.01
CA ALA A 7 25.11 -50.25 8.54
C ALA A 7 24.63 -48.86 8.15
N ASP A 8 24.16 -48.70 6.89
CA ASP A 8 23.32 -47.59 6.42
C ASP A 8 21.95 -47.63 7.08
N SER A 9 21.62 -46.56 7.83
CA SER A 9 20.28 -46.35 8.35
C SER A 9 19.56 -45.27 7.55
N ASN A 10 19.10 -45.61 6.34
CA ASN A 10 18.08 -44.85 5.65
C ASN A 10 16.68 -45.30 6.18
N GLY A 11 16.25 -44.67 7.26
CA GLY A 11 14.90 -44.78 7.74
C GLY A 11 14.00 -43.81 6.95
N SER A 12 13.34 -44.32 5.89
CA SER A 12 12.20 -43.67 5.28
C SER A 12 11.00 -43.78 6.21
N GLY A 13 10.90 -42.85 7.16
CA GLY A 13 9.69 -42.65 7.93
C GLY A 13 8.66 -41.90 7.09
N THR A 14 7.71 -42.57 6.52
CA THR A 14 6.46 -42.00 6.03
C THR A 14 5.70 -41.43 7.23
N VAL A 15 5.76 -40.09 7.42
CA VAL A 15 4.87 -39.41 8.33
C VAL A 15 3.50 -39.39 7.65
N GLU A 16 2.56 -40.17 8.15
CA GLU A 16 1.15 -40.05 7.81
C GLU A 16 0.72 -38.61 8.11
N ALA A 17 0.30 -37.88 7.07
CA ALA A 17 -0.23 -36.55 7.20
C ALA A 17 -1.61 -36.66 7.85
N GLU A 18 -1.77 -36.10 9.05
CA GLU A 18 -3.08 -35.86 9.64
C GLU A 18 -3.95 -35.08 8.65
N GLU A 19 -5.12 -35.60 8.33
CA GLU A 19 -6.13 -34.94 7.50
C GLU A 19 -6.48 -33.58 8.11
N GLY A 20 -6.11 -32.50 7.41
CA GLY A 20 -6.44 -31.11 7.79
C GLY A 20 -5.31 -30.11 7.72
N VAL A 21 -4.04 -30.50 7.57
CA VAL A 21 -2.94 -29.55 7.39
C VAL A 21 -2.74 -29.26 5.89
N GLN A 22 -3.33 -28.19 5.39
CA GLN A 22 -2.95 -27.69 4.08
C GLN A 22 -1.47 -27.28 4.11
N VAL A 23 -0.65 -27.98 3.35
CA VAL A 23 0.77 -27.65 3.18
C VAL A 23 0.83 -26.27 2.50
N LYS A 24 1.39 -25.30 3.21
CA LYS A 24 1.58 -23.93 2.70
C LYS A 24 2.38 -23.98 1.40
N PRO A 25 1.96 -23.28 0.34
CA PRO A 25 2.87 -22.96 -0.76
C PRO A 25 4.10 -22.22 -0.18
N GLY A 26 5.28 -22.70 -0.45
CA GLY A 26 6.51 -22.03 -0.01
C GLY A 26 6.59 -20.61 -0.61
N ARG A 27 7.27 -19.69 0.07
CA ARG A 27 7.45 -18.29 -0.34
C ARG A 27 7.85 -18.13 -1.81
N HIS A 28 8.64 -19.06 -2.37
CA HIS A 28 9.02 -19.10 -3.78
C HIS A 28 7.84 -19.35 -4.74
N ARG A 29 6.76 -19.94 -4.27
CA ARG A 29 5.59 -20.23 -5.10
C ARG A 29 4.70 -19.00 -5.27
N GLU A 30 4.59 -18.15 -4.26
CA GLU A 30 3.91 -16.85 -4.38
C GLU A 30 4.69 -15.93 -5.33
N ALA A 31 6.01 -15.79 -5.18
CA ALA A 31 6.84 -15.01 -6.10
C ALA A 31 6.76 -15.50 -7.55
N ASN A 32 6.73 -16.84 -7.78
CA ASN A 32 6.54 -17.41 -9.11
C ASN A 32 5.11 -17.25 -9.62
N LEU A 33 4.11 -17.24 -8.73
CA LEU A 33 2.73 -16.95 -9.08
C LEU A 33 2.59 -15.49 -9.56
N TYR A 34 3.25 -14.55 -8.88
CA TYR A 34 3.29 -13.14 -9.27
C TYR A 34 3.93 -12.96 -10.66
N ARG A 35 5.00 -13.71 -10.99
CA ARG A 35 5.60 -13.70 -12.35
C ARG A 35 4.65 -14.23 -13.43
N ALA A 36 3.94 -15.32 -13.14
CA ALA A 36 2.99 -15.91 -14.09
C ALA A 36 1.78 -15.01 -14.34
N LEU A 37 1.35 -14.26 -13.31
CA LEU A 37 0.20 -13.35 -13.37
C LEU A 37 0.57 -11.99 -13.93
N ALA A 38 1.79 -11.48 -13.70
CA ALA A 38 2.31 -10.25 -14.32
C ALA A 38 2.35 -10.33 -15.87
N GLY A 39 2.47 -11.53 -16.44
CA GLY A 39 2.37 -11.76 -17.89
C GLY A 39 0.95 -11.81 -18.43
N ALA A 40 -0.08 -11.85 -17.57
CA ALA A 40 -1.50 -11.95 -17.97
C ALA A 40 -2.24 -10.60 -17.99
N GLY A 41 -1.52 -9.48 -17.86
CA GLY A 41 -2.09 -8.13 -17.90
C GLY A 41 -2.74 -7.79 -19.26
N ALA A 42 -3.64 -6.82 -19.26
CA ALA A 42 -4.51 -6.45 -20.39
C ALA A 42 -3.81 -5.95 -21.67
N GLY A 43 -2.53 -6.11 -21.82
CA GLY A 43 -1.83 -5.94 -23.10
C GLY A 43 -2.28 -6.92 -24.19
N ASP A 44 -3.32 -7.75 -23.94
CA ASP A 44 -3.85 -8.77 -24.83
C ASP A 44 -5.01 -8.31 -25.73
N GLY A 45 -5.32 -7.00 -25.75
CA GLY A 45 -6.37 -6.43 -26.62
C GLY A 45 -7.80 -6.69 -26.17
N ARG A 46 -8.04 -7.12 -24.93
CA ARG A 46 -9.41 -7.25 -24.40
C ARG A 46 -10.08 -5.88 -24.24
N THR A 47 -11.36 -5.80 -24.58
CA THR A 47 -12.18 -4.62 -24.25
C THR A 47 -12.46 -4.54 -22.75
N LEU A 48 -12.79 -3.35 -22.24
CA LEU A 48 -13.19 -3.17 -20.84
C LEU A 48 -14.35 -4.12 -20.45
N ALA A 49 -15.32 -4.32 -21.36
CA ALA A 49 -16.43 -5.23 -21.13
C ALA A 49 -15.98 -6.70 -20.97
N GLN A 50 -15.03 -7.13 -21.79
CA GLN A 50 -14.46 -8.48 -21.71
C GLN A 50 -13.64 -8.65 -20.42
N LEU A 51 -12.89 -7.63 -20.00
CA LEU A 51 -12.14 -7.64 -18.76
C LEU A 51 -13.09 -7.73 -17.54
N ARG A 52 -14.14 -6.90 -17.50
CA ARG A 52 -15.16 -6.95 -16.42
C ARG A 52 -15.88 -8.29 -16.37
N ALA A 53 -16.22 -8.87 -17.53
CA ALA A 53 -16.87 -10.19 -17.58
C ALA A 53 -15.95 -11.29 -17.05
N ALA A 54 -14.67 -11.29 -17.42
CA ALA A 54 -13.69 -12.24 -16.90
C ALA A 54 -13.47 -12.06 -15.39
N ALA A 55 -13.39 -10.83 -14.92
CA ALA A 55 -13.25 -10.52 -13.51
C ALA A 55 -14.47 -10.95 -12.68
N LEU A 56 -15.68 -10.81 -13.23
CA LEU A 56 -16.91 -11.30 -12.57
C LEU A 56 -16.89 -12.82 -12.41
N VAL A 57 -16.46 -13.57 -13.43
CA VAL A 57 -16.31 -15.02 -13.34
C VAL A 57 -15.27 -15.40 -12.28
N ALA A 58 -14.15 -14.68 -12.21
CA ALA A 58 -13.13 -14.92 -11.19
C ALA A 58 -13.66 -14.60 -9.79
N TYR A 59 -14.41 -13.50 -9.63
CA TYR A 59 -15.04 -13.12 -8.37
C TYR A 59 -16.02 -14.18 -7.86
N GLU A 60 -16.89 -14.70 -8.72
CA GLU A 60 -17.88 -15.72 -8.37
C GLU A 60 -17.22 -17.05 -7.99
N ALA A 61 -16.12 -17.40 -8.65
CA ALA A 61 -15.38 -18.65 -8.38
C ALA A 61 -14.49 -18.60 -7.14
N ALA A 62 -14.07 -17.41 -6.70
CA ALA A 62 -13.11 -17.25 -5.60
C ALA A 62 -13.80 -17.17 -4.24
N GLU A 63 -13.19 -17.79 -3.23
CA GLU A 63 -13.52 -17.58 -1.82
C GLU A 63 -12.84 -16.31 -1.27
N LEU A 64 -13.30 -15.82 -0.09
CA LEU A 64 -12.62 -14.76 0.63
C LEU A 64 -11.19 -15.20 0.97
N PRO A 65 -10.20 -14.35 0.69
CA PRO A 65 -8.82 -14.73 0.89
C PRO A 65 -8.47 -14.86 2.37
N VAL A 66 -7.54 -15.78 2.64
CA VAL A 66 -6.87 -15.94 3.92
C VAL A 66 -5.38 -15.93 3.65
N TRP A 67 -4.70 -14.89 4.13
CA TRP A 67 -3.25 -14.77 4.00
C TRP A 67 -2.58 -15.36 5.24
N ARG A 68 -1.78 -16.39 5.05
CA ARG A 68 -1.04 -17.08 6.10
C ARG A 68 0.44 -16.81 5.96
N ARG A 69 1.06 -16.33 7.01
CA ARG A 69 2.48 -15.99 7.09
C ARG A 69 3.16 -16.87 8.15
N SER A 70 4.36 -17.33 7.87
CA SER A 70 5.32 -17.97 8.81
C SER A 70 4.74 -18.69 10.06
N GLY A 71 3.74 -19.54 9.90
CA GLY A 71 3.25 -20.40 10.99
C GLY A 71 2.31 -19.77 12.01
N PHE A 72 2.51 -18.53 12.38
CA PHE A 72 1.80 -17.86 13.50
C PHE A 72 0.94 -16.68 13.07
N TRP A 73 1.18 -16.12 11.88
CA TRP A 73 0.45 -14.98 11.39
C TRP A 73 -0.62 -15.38 10.38
N THR A 74 -1.82 -14.87 10.59
CA THR A 74 -2.93 -15.07 9.64
C THR A 74 -3.74 -13.79 9.55
N THR A 75 -3.92 -13.28 8.33
CA THR A 75 -4.87 -12.23 8.02
C THR A 75 -6.05 -12.85 7.32
N SER A 76 -7.26 -12.67 7.84
CA SER A 76 -8.48 -13.31 7.37
C SER A 76 -9.61 -12.30 7.32
N LEU A 77 -10.39 -12.35 6.23
CA LEU A 77 -11.59 -11.55 6.04
C LEU A 77 -12.86 -12.27 6.48
N GLN A 78 -12.77 -13.34 7.28
CA GLN A 78 -13.93 -14.12 7.72
C GLN A 78 -14.94 -13.32 8.57
N SER A 79 -14.49 -12.21 9.19
CA SER A 79 -15.37 -11.30 9.93
C SER A 79 -16.09 -10.29 9.03
N LEU A 80 -15.71 -10.17 7.76
CA LEU A 80 -16.36 -9.29 6.79
C LEU A 80 -17.62 -9.95 6.25
N ASP A 81 -18.77 -9.30 6.46
CA ASP A 81 -20.06 -9.72 5.88
C ASP A 81 -20.28 -9.03 4.53
N LEU A 82 -19.75 -9.63 3.47
CA LEU A 82 -19.90 -9.10 2.11
C LEU A 82 -21.37 -9.02 1.65
N ASP A 83 -22.25 -9.89 2.17
CA ASP A 83 -23.65 -9.91 1.76
C ASP A 83 -24.44 -8.74 2.36
N ALA A 84 -23.96 -8.21 3.51
CA ALA A 84 -24.54 -7.01 4.13
C ALA A 84 -24.07 -5.71 3.44
N LEU A 85 -22.97 -5.76 2.66
CA LEU A 85 -22.45 -4.60 1.98
C LEU A 85 -23.08 -4.45 0.59
N GLN A 86 -23.53 -3.25 0.30
CA GLN A 86 -24.07 -2.93 -1.02
C GLN A 86 -22.98 -2.21 -1.84
N ALA A 87 -22.61 -2.79 -2.97
CA ALA A 87 -22.07 -2.03 -4.07
C ALA A 87 -23.21 -1.12 -4.56
N GLN A 88 -23.34 0.08 -3.98
CA GLN A 88 -24.32 1.02 -4.47
C GLN A 88 -23.99 1.29 -5.95
N ALA A 89 -24.97 1.06 -6.81
CA ALA A 89 -24.83 1.43 -8.23
C ALA A 89 -24.39 2.91 -8.28
N ALA A 90 -23.37 3.19 -9.07
CA ALA A 90 -22.83 4.52 -9.24
C ALA A 90 -23.97 5.51 -9.47
N GLN A 91 -24.17 6.43 -8.54
CA GLN A 91 -25.12 7.51 -8.76
C GLN A 91 -24.48 8.45 -9.79
N GLN A 92 -25.23 8.81 -10.82
CA GLN A 92 -24.74 9.68 -11.89
C GLN A 92 -24.44 11.12 -11.44
N SER A 93 -24.86 11.48 -10.22
CA SER A 93 -24.58 12.80 -9.64
C SER A 93 -23.54 12.69 -8.56
N PRO A 94 -22.61 13.65 -8.46
CA PRO A 94 -21.65 13.70 -7.36
C PRO A 94 -22.37 13.77 -6.01
N ALA A 95 -21.90 12.97 -5.05
CA ALA A 95 -22.34 13.12 -3.66
C ALA A 95 -21.76 14.38 -3.02
N GLY A 96 -22.27 14.77 -1.86
CA GLY A 96 -21.64 15.82 -1.06
C GLY A 96 -20.21 15.42 -0.67
N ILE A 97 -19.34 16.41 -0.44
CA ILE A 97 -18.00 16.15 0.09
C ILE A 97 -18.15 15.83 1.59
N PRO A 98 -17.68 14.66 2.06
CA PRO A 98 -17.71 14.31 3.49
C PRO A 98 -16.91 15.29 4.36
N ASP A 99 -17.30 15.42 5.62
CA ASP A 99 -16.64 16.35 6.53
C ASP A 99 -15.20 15.94 6.86
N VAL A 100 -14.89 14.63 6.88
CA VAL A 100 -13.51 14.14 7.02
C VAL A 100 -12.60 14.68 5.92
N VAL A 101 -13.10 14.72 4.69
CA VAL A 101 -12.35 15.27 3.55
C VAL A 101 -12.11 16.76 3.74
N ARG A 102 -13.14 17.53 4.15
CA ARG A 102 -13.01 18.98 4.44
C ARG A 102 -12.03 19.26 5.59
N ARG A 103 -12.05 18.42 6.63
CA ARG A 103 -11.15 18.57 7.78
C ARG A 103 -9.70 18.22 7.43
N THR A 104 -9.49 17.22 6.57
CA THR A 104 -8.16 16.73 6.21
C THR A 104 -7.52 17.59 5.14
N LEU A 105 -8.26 17.88 4.07
CA LEU A 105 -7.74 18.68 2.95
C LEU A 105 -7.94 20.16 3.24
N ARG A 106 -6.85 20.84 3.53
CA ARG A 106 -6.83 22.29 3.70
C ARG A 106 -6.90 22.99 2.35
N GLU A 107 -7.39 24.24 2.34
CA GLU A 107 -7.26 25.11 1.17
C GLU A 107 -5.78 25.42 0.95
N ARG A 108 -5.26 24.95 -0.18
CA ARG A 108 -3.88 25.15 -0.63
C ARG A 108 -3.82 25.15 -2.15
N PRO A 109 -2.75 25.68 -2.74
CA PRO A 109 -2.48 25.52 -4.17
C PRO A 109 -2.45 24.04 -4.55
N ARG A 110 -3.08 23.71 -5.68
CA ARG A 110 -3.12 22.37 -6.25
C ARG A 110 -3.24 22.42 -7.77
N ALA A 111 -2.68 21.44 -8.43
CA ALA A 111 -2.77 21.28 -9.87
C ALA A 111 -4.17 20.80 -10.32
N GLY A 112 -4.79 19.95 -9.52
CA GLY A 112 -6.14 19.45 -9.73
C GLY A 112 -6.58 18.57 -8.57
N ARG A 113 -7.87 18.28 -8.51
CA ARG A 113 -8.46 17.45 -7.45
C ARG A 113 -9.59 16.59 -8.00
N LEU A 114 -9.61 15.32 -7.61
CA LEU A 114 -10.72 14.40 -7.84
C LEU A 114 -11.17 13.84 -6.49
N ILE A 115 -12.47 13.97 -6.18
CA ILE A 115 -13.07 13.43 -4.94
C ILE A 115 -14.19 12.47 -5.32
N GLN A 116 -14.07 11.23 -4.89
CA GLN A 116 -15.12 10.22 -5.00
C GLN A 116 -15.55 9.75 -3.61
N ASN A 117 -16.82 9.99 -3.29
CA ASN A 117 -17.46 9.48 -2.07
C ASN A 117 -18.22 8.19 -2.39
N ALA A 118 -17.92 7.10 -1.70
CA ALA A 118 -18.42 5.76 -1.99
C ALA A 118 -18.24 5.40 -3.49
N ASN A 119 -19.31 4.97 -4.16
CA ASN A 119 -19.29 4.65 -5.60
C ASN A 119 -19.98 5.75 -6.45
N ASN A 120 -20.13 6.96 -5.91
CA ASN A 120 -20.77 8.05 -6.66
C ASN A 120 -19.83 8.60 -7.73
N ALA A 121 -20.38 9.32 -8.70
CA ALA A 121 -19.59 10.02 -9.70
C ALA A 121 -18.62 11.00 -9.03
N PRO A 122 -17.33 11.01 -9.41
CA PRO A 122 -16.36 11.88 -8.79
C PRO A 122 -16.59 13.36 -9.14
N GLN A 123 -16.22 14.24 -8.21
CA GLN A 123 -16.06 15.66 -8.47
C GLN A 123 -14.63 15.89 -8.96
N VAL A 124 -14.48 16.61 -10.07
CA VAL A 124 -13.16 16.82 -10.68
C VAL A 124 -12.92 18.31 -10.91
N GLU A 125 -11.75 18.76 -10.51
CA GLU A 125 -11.21 20.10 -10.78
C GLU A 125 -9.80 19.96 -11.35
N LEU A 126 -9.49 20.67 -12.43
CA LEU A 126 -8.16 20.74 -13.03
C LEU A 126 -7.84 22.21 -13.34
N ASP A 127 -6.61 22.63 -13.06
CA ASP A 127 -6.13 23.95 -13.47
C ASP A 127 -6.24 24.09 -15.00
N PRO A 128 -6.96 25.11 -15.51
CA PRO A 128 -7.14 25.31 -16.94
C PRO A 128 -5.81 25.44 -17.71
N ILE A 129 -4.77 26.02 -17.08
CA ILE A 129 -3.44 26.17 -17.69
C ILE A 129 -2.81 24.78 -17.93
N LEU A 130 -3.02 23.84 -17.02
CA LEU A 130 -2.53 22.46 -17.18
C LEU A 130 -3.33 21.70 -18.23
N ALA A 131 -4.65 21.92 -18.32
CA ALA A 131 -5.47 21.36 -19.38
C ALA A 131 -5.03 21.84 -20.76
N GLU A 132 -4.67 23.13 -20.92
CA GLU A 132 -4.10 23.66 -22.15
C GLU A 132 -2.74 23.03 -22.52
N LYS A 133 -1.97 22.57 -21.53
CA LYS A 133 -0.72 21.80 -21.73
C LYS A 133 -0.97 20.31 -22.05
N GLY A 134 -2.22 19.88 -22.13
CA GLY A 134 -2.60 18.50 -22.42
C GLY A 134 -2.62 17.56 -21.21
N VAL A 135 -2.54 18.09 -19.98
CA VAL A 135 -2.77 17.29 -18.77
C VAL A 135 -4.24 16.87 -18.73
N ILE A 136 -4.48 15.62 -18.40
CA ILE A 136 -5.83 15.05 -18.27
C ILE A 136 -6.01 14.60 -16.82
N LEU A 137 -7.04 15.13 -16.15
CA LEU A 137 -7.55 14.63 -14.90
C LEU A 137 -9.06 14.48 -15.03
N CYS A 138 -9.57 13.26 -14.99
CA CYS A 138 -11.00 12.99 -15.14
C CYS A 138 -11.37 11.67 -14.44
N SER A 139 -12.66 11.32 -14.44
CA SER A 139 -13.05 9.97 -14.03
C SER A 139 -12.43 8.94 -14.98
N LEU A 140 -12.12 7.75 -14.46
CA LEU A 140 -11.60 6.67 -15.30
C LEU A 140 -12.65 6.20 -16.34
N GLU A 141 -13.96 6.32 -16.03
CA GLU A 141 -15.04 6.05 -16.98
C GLU A 141 -15.04 7.05 -18.15
N ASP A 142 -14.86 8.35 -17.87
CA ASP A 142 -14.72 9.36 -18.90
C ASP A 142 -13.45 9.16 -19.73
N ALA A 143 -12.35 8.77 -19.05
CA ALA A 143 -11.10 8.47 -19.73
C ALA A 143 -11.23 7.31 -20.74
N PHE A 144 -11.95 6.24 -20.39
CA PHE A 144 -12.24 5.15 -21.33
C PHE A 144 -13.09 5.61 -22.52
N ARG A 145 -14.02 6.53 -22.32
CA ARG A 145 -14.86 7.07 -23.39
C ARG A 145 -14.09 7.99 -24.32
N ASP A 146 -13.32 8.92 -23.76
CA ASP A 146 -12.75 10.05 -24.48
C ASP A 146 -11.28 9.83 -24.88
N HIS A 147 -10.55 8.95 -24.17
CA HIS A 147 -9.13 8.64 -24.34
C HIS A 147 -8.85 7.13 -24.34
N GLY A 148 -9.77 6.33 -24.90
CA GLY A 148 -9.78 4.87 -24.79
C GLY A 148 -8.50 4.17 -25.26
N GLU A 149 -7.82 4.68 -26.30
CA GLU A 149 -6.55 4.12 -26.80
C GLU A 149 -5.44 4.28 -25.76
N LEU A 150 -5.29 5.48 -25.19
CA LEU A 150 -4.29 5.77 -24.15
C LEU A 150 -4.55 4.94 -22.89
N VAL A 151 -5.80 4.91 -22.42
CA VAL A 151 -6.16 4.13 -21.22
C VAL A 151 -5.98 2.63 -21.46
N GLY A 152 -6.40 2.13 -22.63
CA GLY A 152 -6.33 0.71 -22.99
C GLY A 152 -4.91 0.14 -23.04
N GLU A 153 -3.90 0.97 -23.31
CA GLU A 153 -2.49 0.58 -23.31
C GLU A 153 -1.97 0.25 -21.90
N TRP A 154 -2.47 0.95 -20.87
CA TRP A 154 -1.90 0.91 -19.50
C TRP A 154 -2.81 0.26 -18.47
N PHE A 155 -4.13 0.33 -18.65
CA PHE A 155 -5.10 -0.14 -17.66
C PHE A 155 -5.00 -1.65 -17.42
N SER A 156 -4.90 -2.05 -16.16
CA SER A 156 -4.73 -3.45 -15.72
C SER A 156 -3.55 -4.17 -16.40
N LYS A 157 -2.51 -3.42 -16.78
CA LYS A 157 -1.31 -4.01 -17.42
C LYS A 157 -0.53 -4.87 -16.43
N ARG A 158 -0.57 -4.52 -15.16
CA ARG A 158 0.17 -5.21 -14.08
C ARG A 158 -0.73 -5.75 -12.98
N LEU A 159 -1.91 -5.21 -12.79
CA LEU A 159 -2.84 -5.71 -11.79
C LEU A 159 -3.61 -6.93 -12.31
N SER A 160 -3.51 -8.02 -11.58
CA SER A 160 -4.27 -9.25 -11.85
C SER A 160 -5.75 -9.06 -11.55
N ILE A 161 -6.60 -9.85 -12.21
CA ILE A 161 -8.04 -9.91 -11.98
C ILE A 161 -8.46 -11.21 -11.26
N ASP A 162 -7.51 -12.11 -10.97
CA ASP A 162 -7.78 -13.47 -10.48
C ASP A 162 -6.87 -13.90 -9.31
N ARG A 163 -6.06 -13.01 -8.76
CA ARG A 163 -5.18 -13.31 -7.63
C ARG A 163 -5.98 -13.66 -6.38
N HIS A 164 -7.05 -12.91 -6.12
CA HIS A 164 -8.03 -13.19 -5.07
C HIS A 164 -9.36 -12.46 -5.31
N LYS A 165 -10.40 -12.86 -4.57
CA LYS A 165 -11.78 -12.38 -4.73
C LYS A 165 -11.93 -10.86 -4.78
N LEU A 166 -11.20 -10.09 -3.95
CA LEU A 166 -11.38 -8.64 -3.89
C LEU A 166 -10.65 -7.90 -5.02
N GLU A 167 -9.58 -8.43 -5.59
CA GLU A 167 -9.01 -7.89 -6.84
C GLU A 167 -9.96 -8.14 -8.02
N ALA A 168 -10.54 -9.34 -8.07
CA ALA A 168 -11.59 -9.63 -9.05
C ALA A 168 -12.81 -8.71 -8.88
N ALA A 169 -13.24 -8.47 -7.63
CA ALA A 169 -14.33 -7.55 -7.32
C ALA A 169 -14.00 -6.12 -7.79
N ASN A 170 -12.79 -5.61 -7.49
CA ASN A 170 -12.38 -4.31 -7.98
C ASN A 170 -12.46 -4.25 -9.51
N ALA A 171 -11.85 -5.20 -10.22
CA ALA A 171 -11.84 -5.21 -11.68
C ALA A 171 -13.24 -5.33 -12.31
N ALA A 172 -14.18 -6.02 -11.63
CA ALA A 172 -15.56 -6.18 -12.10
C ALA A 172 -16.47 -4.98 -11.80
N PHE A 173 -16.32 -4.37 -10.62
CA PHE A 173 -17.33 -3.48 -10.05
C PHE A 173 -16.88 -2.02 -9.88
N TRP A 174 -15.62 -1.67 -10.18
CA TRP A 174 -15.19 -0.27 -10.05
C TRP A 174 -16.09 0.67 -10.87
N SER A 175 -16.34 1.86 -10.33
CA SER A 175 -17.12 2.91 -10.99
C SER A 175 -16.49 4.26 -10.67
N GLY A 176 -16.69 5.25 -11.53
CA GLY A 176 -16.01 6.54 -11.43
C GLY A 176 -14.51 6.39 -11.62
N GLY A 177 -13.78 6.19 -10.53
CA GLY A 177 -12.33 6.05 -10.53
C GLY A 177 -11.60 7.34 -10.89
N ALA A 178 -10.26 7.29 -10.90
CA ALA A 178 -9.41 8.42 -11.25
C ALA A 178 -8.47 8.09 -12.41
N PHE A 179 -8.38 8.99 -13.35
CA PHE A 179 -7.40 8.97 -14.43
C PHE A 179 -6.61 10.26 -14.45
N LEU A 180 -5.28 10.14 -14.38
CA LEU A 180 -4.35 11.25 -14.53
C LEU A 180 -3.32 10.92 -15.60
N HIS A 181 -3.18 11.81 -16.58
CA HIS A 181 -2.09 11.77 -17.55
C HIS A 181 -1.36 13.11 -17.58
N VAL A 182 -0.05 13.05 -17.32
CA VAL A 182 0.85 14.20 -17.45
C VAL A 182 1.69 13.98 -18.73
N PRO A 183 1.54 14.81 -19.77
CA PRO A 183 2.23 14.61 -21.06
C PRO A 183 3.75 14.76 -20.97
N GLU A 184 4.42 14.37 -22.04
CA GLU A 184 5.87 14.51 -22.22
C GLU A 184 6.35 15.93 -21.92
N GLY A 185 7.42 16.05 -21.08
CA GLY A 185 8.10 17.29 -20.75
C GLY A 185 7.31 18.26 -19.87
N VAL A 186 6.10 17.92 -19.46
CA VAL A 186 5.28 18.78 -18.58
C VAL A 186 5.76 18.66 -17.15
N VAL A 187 6.12 19.81 -16.56
CA VAL A 187 6.49 19.96 -15.16
C VAL A 187 5.34 20.61 -14.40
N VAL A 188 4.92 19.98 -13.28
CA VAL A 188 3.82 20.46 -12.42
C VAL A 188 4.31 20.50 -10.98
N GLU A 189 4.41 21.70 -10.43
CA GLU A 189 4.95 21.92 -9.08
C GLU A 189 3.92 21.55 -7.99
N GLU A 190 2.66 21.96 -8.21
CA GLU A 190 1.57 21.72 -7.27
C GLU A 190 1.05 20.27 -7.37
N PRO A 191 0.54 19.69 -6.28
CA PRO A 191 0.07 18.31 -6.29
C PRO A 191 -1.27 18.14 -7.01
N PHE A 192 -1.45 16.98 -7.66
CA PHE A 192 -2.76 16.42 -7.96
C PHE A 192 -3.28 15.66 -6.76
N GLU A 193 -4.50 15.93 -6.33
CA GLU A 193 -5.14 15.27 -5.20
C GLU A 193 -6.24 14.32 -5.67
N ILE A 194 -6.15 13.05 -5.28
CA ILE A 194 -7.15 12.00 -5.54
C ILE A 194 -7.68 11.54 -4.19
N VAL A 195 -8.99 11.56 -4.01
CA VAL A 195 -9.62 11.27 -2.72
C VAL A 195 -10.71 10.22 -2.88
N TYR A 196 -10.55 9.13 -2.16
CA TYR A 196 -11.62 8.15 -1.93
C TYR A 196 -12.14 8.31 -0.52
N ALA A 197 -13.44 8.45 -0.37
CA ALA A 197 -14.06 8.66 0.92
C ALA A 197 -15.24 7.71 1.15
N ILE A 198 -15.45 7.33 2.42
CA ILE A 198 -16.61 6.56 2.89
C ILE A 198 -17.23 7.35 4.05
N ASP A 199 -18.51 7.71 3.91
CA ASP A 199 -19.22 8.54 4.89
C ASP A 199 -20.25 7.78 5.75
N GLY A 200 -20.26 6.44 5.68
CA GLY A 200 -21.17 5.63 6.48
C GLY A 200 -21.00 4.12 6.28
N PRO A 201 -21.71 3.33 7.08
CA PRO A 201 -21.64 1.87 7.02
C PRO A 201 -22.39 1.27 5.83
N GLY A 202 -22.14 -0.01 5.56
CA GLY A 202 -22.83 -0.79 4.54
C GLY A 202 -22.34 -0.54 3.11
N VAL A 203 -21.23 0.14 2.94
CA VAL A 203 -20.65 0.49 1.62
C VAL A 203 -19.59 -0.53 1.22
N ALA A 204 -19.65 -1.04 -0.01
CA ALA A 204 -18.52 -1.65 -0.69
C ALA A 204 -18.02 -0.69 -1.78
N GLN A 205 -16.92 0.00 -1.54
CA GLN A 205 -16.28 0.91 -2.48
C GLN A 205 -15.17 0.17 -3.24
N TYR A 206 -15.16 0.32 -4.56
CA TYR A 206 -14.14 -0.24 -5.45
C TYR A 206 -13.36 0.92 -6.10
N GLY A 207 -12.42 1.50 -5.34
CA GLY A 207 -11.56 2.60 -5.82
C GLY A 207 -10.62 2.11 -6.93
N ARG A 208 -10.50 2.87 -8.02
CA ARG A 208 -9.60 2.53 -9.13
C ARG A 208 -8.89 3.76 -9.66
N THR A 209 -7.57 3.77 -9.58
CA THR A 209 -6.73 4.89 -10.06
C THR A 209 -5.75 4.41 -11.12
N LEU A 210 -5.66 5.14 -12.23
CA LEU A 210 -4.62 5.00 -13.25
C LEU A 210 -3.91 6.33 -13.45
N VAL A 211 -2.59 6.33 -13.28
CA VAL A 211 -1.72 7.51 -13.48
C VAL A 211 -0.67 7.17 -14.53
N ILE A 212 -0.48 8.07 -15.50
CA ILE A 212 0.55 7.93 -16.53
C ILE A 212 1.40 9.20 -16.54
N GLY A 213 2.69 9.07 -16.23
CA GLY A 213 3.69 10.09 -16.41
C GLY A 213 4.40 9.90 -17.75
N GLY A 214 4.14 10.77 -18.71
CA GLY A 214 4.80 10.79 -20.02
C GLY A 214 6.31 11.04 -19.91
N PRO A 215 7.09 10.82 -20.97
CA PRO A 215 8.54 10.99 -20.94
C PRO A 215 8.96 12.36 -20.40
N MET A 216 9.98 12.42 -19.54
CA MET A 216 10.52 13.67 -18.97
C MET A 216 9.51 14.53 -18.21
N SER A 217 8.34 14.00 -17.84
CA SER A 217 7.39 14.70 -16.96
C SER A 217 7.88 14.74 -15.53
N ASP A 218 7.49 15.77 -14.76
CA ASP A 218 7.78 15.88 -13.32
C ASP A 218 6.54 16.38 -12.58
N PHE A 219 6.01 15.60 -11.64
CA PHE A 219 4.74 15.91 -10.97
C PHE A 219 4.61 15.25 -9.60
N ARG A 220 3.56 15.67 -8.86
CA ARG A 220 3.22 15.14 -7.54
C ARG A 220 1.81 14.60 -7.53
N VAL A 221 1.59 13.47 -6.86
CA VAL A 221 0.26 12.89 -6.63
C VAL A 221 0.08 12.64 -5.15
N HIS A 222 -1.02 13.13 -4.60
CA HIS A 222 -1.44 12.82 -3.24
C HIS A 222 -2.77 12.07 -3.30
N GLU A 223 -2.77 10.80 -2.92
CA GLU A 223 -3.99 10.00 -2.77
C GLU A 223 -4.38 9.94 -1.29
N TYR A 224 -5.66 10.13 -1.03
CA TYR A 224 -6.23 10.07 0.31
C TYR A 224 -7.36 9.07 0.34
N ASP A 225 -7.25 8.10 1.25
CA ASP A 225 -8.28 7.12 1.55
C ASP A 225 -8.84 7.44 2.94
N LEU A 226 -10.06 7.98 3.03
CA LEU A 226 -10.60 8.58 4.24
C LEU A 226 -12.00 8.06 4.58
N ALA A 227 -12.31 7.87 5.87
CA ALA A 227 -13.67 7.62 6.30
C ALA A 227 -14.10 8.53 7.46
N GLU A 228 -15.40 8.76 7.55
CA GLU A 228 -16.01 9.30 8.78
C GLU A 228 -16.02 8.21 9.85
N ASP A 229 -16.15 8.62 11.11
CA ASP A 229 -16.40 7.69 12.20
C ASP A 229 -17.85 7.20 12.15
N PHE A 230 -18.05 5.89 12.11
CA PHE A 230 -19.38 5.26 12.10
C PHE A 230 -19.35 3.88 12.75
N GLU A 231 -20.52 3.41 13.18
CA GLU A 231 -20.69 2.03 13.64
C GLU A 231 -21.13 1.13 12.48
N GLY A 232 -20.54 -0.08 12.37
CA GLY A 232 -20.84 -1.07 11.34
C GLY A 232 -19.74 -1.18 10.28
N GLN A 233 -19.89 -2.18 9.41
CA GLN A 233 -18.86 -2.54 8.44
C GLN A 233 -18.98 -1.78 7.14
N SER A 234 -17.83 -1.46 6.55
CA SER A 234 -17.68 -1.03 5.15
C SER A 234 -16.39 -1.62 4.57
N LEU A 235 -16.34 -1.71 3.25
CA LEU A 235 -15.21 -2.24 2.50
C LEU A 235 -14.69 -1.18 1.53
N HIS A 236 -13.38 -0.98 1.55
CA HIS A 236 -12.63 -0.42 0.43
C HIS A 236 -11.82 -1.53 -0.23
N ALA A 237 -12.05 -1.78 -1.52
CA ALA A 237 -11.20 -2.64 -2.32
C ALA A 237 -10.53 -1.79 -3.39
N GLY A 238 -9.32 -1.33 -3.10
CA GLY A 238 -8.60 -0.34 -3.90
C GLY A 238 -7.67 -0.97 -4.94
N ALA A 239 -7.52 -0.30 -6.08
CA ALA A 239 -6.52 -0.63 -7.07
C ALA A 239 -5.89 0.65 -7.65
N PHE A 240 -4.58 0.73 -7.62
CA PHE A 240 -3.80 1.88 -8.07
C PHE A 240 -2.69 1.44 -9.01
N GLU A 241 -2.58 2.09 -10.15
CA GLU A 241 -1.49 1.88 -11.11
C GLU A 241 -0.87 3.21 -11.49
N LEU A 242 0.45 3.32 -11.35
CA LEU A 242 1.26 4.43 -11.84
C LEU A 242 2.33 3.90 -12.80
N TYR A 243 2.41 4.47 -13.97
CA TYR A 243 3.45 4.16 -14.95
C TYR A 243 4.26 5.43 -15.28
N LEU A 244 5.56 5.39 -15.00
CA LEU A 244 6.51 6.45 -15.32
C LEU A 244 7.30 6.04 -16.55
N GLN A 245 7.16 6.81 -17.63
CA GLN A 245 7.91 6.61 -18.86
C GLN A 245 9.33 7.19 -18.76
N ASP A 246 10.10 7.13 -19.84
CA ASP A 246 11.52 7.49 -19.89
C ASP A 246 11.80 8.87 -19.24
N GLY A 247 12.65 8.92 -18.24
CA GLY A 247 13.05 10.14 -17.54
C GLY A 247 11.96 10.82 -16.72
N ALA A 248 10.77 10.23 -16.60
CA ALA A 248 9.68 10.79 -15.80
C ALA A 248 9.99 10.76 -14.31
N ARG A 249 9.49 11.73 -13.58
CA ARG A 249 9.66 11.84 -12.12
C ARG A 249 8.31 12.01 -11.44
N CYS A 250 8.07 11.25 -10.37
CA CYS A 250 6.87 11.39 -9.56
C CYS A 250 7.19 11.35 -8.08
N ARG A 251 6.57 12.26 -7.32
CA ARG A 251 6.43 12.13 -5.86
C ARG A 251 5.00 11.72 -5.56
N LEU A 252 4.85 10.49 -5.08
CA LEU A 252 3.56 9.89 -4.72
C LEU A 252 3.46 9.79 -3.20
N ALA A 253 2.48 10.44 -2.60
CA ALA A 253 2.10 10.22 -1.21
C ALA A 253 0.70 9.62 -1.15
N GLN A 254 0.51 8.62 -0.30
CA GLN A 254 -0.78 7.98 -0.08
C GLN A 254 -1.09 7.97 1.42
N ILE A 255 -2.14 8.67 1.83
CA ILE A 255 -2.56 8.79 3.22
C ILE A 255 -3.85 8.00 3.41
N GLN A 256 -3.74 6.87 4.09
CA GLN A 256 -4.87 6.02 4.40
C GLN A 256 -5.21 6.20 5.88
N ASP A 257 -6.44 6.68 6.15
CA ASP A 257 -6.99 6.86 7.48
C ASP A 257 -8.50 6.63 7.42
N TRP A 258 -8.90 5.41 7.75
CA TRP A 258 -10.29 4.99 7.73
C TRP A 258 -11.05 5.30 9.03
N GLY A 259 -10.50 6.17 9.88
CA GLY A 259 -11.10 6.54 11.15
C GLY A 259 -11.25 5.36 12.11
N SER A 260 -12.18 5.46 13.05
CA SER A 260 -12.49 4.45 14.06
C SER A 260 -13.56 3.43 13.63
N GLY A 261 -14.10 3.53 12.40
CA GLY A 261 -15.12 2.61 11.87
C GLY A 261 -14.58 1.22 11.53
N GLU A 262 -15.49 0.23 11.40
CA GLU A 262 -15.12 -1.11 10.94
C GLU A 262 -14.89 -1.12 9.41
N VAL A 263 -13.93 -0.33 8.93
CA VAL A 263 -13.55 -0.34 7.52
C VAL A 263 -12.53 -1.45 7.27
N PHE A 264 -12.88 -2.35 6.35
CA PHE A 264 -11.98 -3.31 5.76
C PHE A 264 -11.38 -2.71 4.50
N ASP A 265 -10.05 -2.67 4.41
CA ASP A 265 -9.34 -2.21 3.22
C ASP A 265 -8.49 -3.34 2.64
N VAL A 266 -8.75 -3.69 1.39
CA VAL A 266 -7.91 -4.63 0.65
C VAL A 266 -7.50 -3.98 -0.66
N SER A 267 -6.30 -3.43 -0.66
CA SER A 267 -5.82 -2.61 -1.76
C SER A 267 -4.55 -3.17 -2.38
N THR A 268 -4.48 -3.12 -3.72
CA THR A 268 -3.28 -3.45 -4.49
C THR A 268 -2.81 -2.22 -5.24
N ARG A 269 -1.54 -1.89 -5.07
CA ARG A 269 -0.91 -0.69 -5.65
C ARG A 269 0.33 -1.08 -6.42
N PHE A 270 0.41 -0.65 -7.66
CA PHE A 270 1.53 -0.87 -8.56
C PHE A 270 2.15 0.45 -9.02
N VAL A 271 3.46 0.52 -9.00
CA VAL A 271 4.24 1.61 -9.59
C VAL A 271 5.31 1.01 -10.51
N GLY A 272 5.25 1.34 -11.79
CA GLY A 272 6.25 0.97 -12.78
C GLY A 272 7.17 2.14 -13.10
N VAL A 273 8.48 1.94 -12.95
CA VAL A 273 9.52 2.94 -13.19
C VAL A 273 10.28 2.59 -14.46
N GLY A 274 10.13 3.42 -15.48
CA GLY A 274 10.76 3.28 -16.79
C GLY A 274 12.22 3.70 -16.82
N ARG A 275 12.78 3.87 -18.02
CA ARG A 275 14.20 4.19 -18.23
C ARG A 275 14.55 5.55 -17.64
N ASP A 276 15.61 5.58 -16.81
CA ASP A 276 16.12 6.80 -16.18
C ASP A 276 15.04 7.59 -15.41
N ALA A 277 13.89 6.94 -15.12
CA ALA A 277 12.79 7.51 -14.37
C ALA A 277 13.01 7.37 -12.86
N TYR A 278 12.31 8.18 -12.08
CA TYR A 278 12.44 8.19 -10.63
C TYR A 278 11.06 8.27 -9.95
N CYS A 279 10.83 7.41 -8.97
CA CYS A 279 9.68 7.48 -8.08
C CYS A 279 10.10 7.66 -6.62
N HIS A 280 9.56 8.67 -5.96
CA HIS A 280 9.54 8.74 -4.51
C HIS A 280 8.13 8.43 -4.05
N TRP A 281 7.94 7.29 -3.37
CA TRP A 281 6.63 6.83 -2.92
C TRP A 281 6.57 6.75 -1.40
N LEU A 282 5.58 7.41 -0.79
CA LEU A 282 5.36 7.40 0.65
C LEU A 282 3.90 7.07 0.99
N PRO A 283 3.53 5.80 1.26
CA PRO A 283 2.30 5.44 1.93
C PRO A 283 2.39 5.65 3.45
N ALA A 284 1.34 6.23 4.02
CA ALA A 284 1.10 6.33 5.46
C ALA A 284 -0.22 5.64 5.80
N LEU A 285 -0.14 4.52 6.51
CA LEU A 285 -1.27 3.69 6.91
C LEU A 285 -1.60 3.96 8.38
N LEU A 286 -2.71 4.66 8.62
CA LEU A 286 -3.01 5.29 9.90
C LEU A 286 -4.34 4.87 10.53
N GLY A 287 -5.08 3.93 9.94
CA GLY A 287 -6.35 3.50 10.51
C GLY A 287 -7.07 2.44 9.70
N GLY A 288 -8.10 1.85 10.28
CA GLY A 288 -8.96 0.84 9.69
C GLY A 288 -9.02 -0.45 10.49
N HIS A 289 -10.18 -1.09 10.50
CA HIS A 289 -10.40 -2.32 11.28
C HIS A 289 -9.46 -3.46 10.84
N LEU A 290 -9.42 -3.71 9.53
CA LEU A 290 -8.47 -4.64 8.92
C LEU A 290 -8.01 -4.07 7.57
N VAL A 291 -6.72 -3.82 7.47
CA VAL A 291 -6.08 -3.28 6.26
C VAL A 291 -5.11 -4.30 5.71
N ARG A 292 -5.33 -4.73 4.49
CA ARG A 292 -4.39 -5.56 3.73
C ARG A 292 -3.91 -4.77 2.50
N SER A 293 -2.70 -4.27 2.56
CA SER A 293 -2.10 -3.50 1.46
C SER A 293 -0.99 -4.27 0.77
N HIS A 294 -1.11 -4.40 -0.53
CA HIS A 294 -0.06 -4.93 -1.40
C HIS A 294 0.53 -3.78 -2.23
N PHE A 295 1.80 -3.51 -2.03
CA PHE A 295 2.58 -2.53 -2.76
C PHE A 295 3.59 -3.24 -3.65
N GLU A 296 3.62 -2.94 -4.93
CA GLU A 296 4.63 -3.42 -5.86
C GLU A 296 5.25 -2.23 -6.58
N LEU A 297 6.53 -2.00 -6.33
CA LEU A 297 7.31 -0.99 -7.02
C LEU A 297 8.32 -1.70 -7.92
N ALA A 298 8.15 -1.58 -9.24
CA ALA A 298 8.93 -2.29 -10.24
C ALA A 298 9.81 -1.35 -11.06
N ILE A 299 11.11 -1.59 -11.05
CA ILE A 299 12.02 -1.00 -12.03
C ILE A 299 11.96 -1.84 -13.30
N THR A 300 11.29 -1.31 -14.33
CA THR A 300 10.99 -2.04 -15.57
C THR A 300 12.02 -1.82 -16.67
N GLU A 301 12.80 -0.73 -16.59
CA GLU A 301 13.80 -0.34 -17.57
C GLU A 301 15.10 0.14 -16.91
N LYS A 302 16.19 0.18 -17.68
CA LYS A 302 17.54 0.56 -17.21
C LYS A 302 17.61 1.99 -16.69
N GLY A 303 18.39 2.19 -15.62
CA GLY A 303 18.59 3.50 -15.01
C GLY A 303 17.44 3.97 -14.14
N GLY A 304 16.37 3.18 -14.04
CA GLY A 304 15.27 3.47 -13.11
C GLY A 304 15.76 3.43 -11.67
N ASP A 305 15.23 4.34 -10.84
CA ASP A 305 15.59 4.46 -9.43
C ASP A 305 14.37 4.81 -8.58
N MET A 306 14.38 4.40 -7.30
CA MET A 306 13.25 4.61 -6.41
C MET A 306 13.64 4.87 -4.97
N ALA A 307 12.83 5.69 -4.30
CA ALA A 307 12.77 5.78 -2.84
C ALA A 307 11.37 5.37 -2.38
N PHE A 308 11.28 4.27 -1.65
CA PHE A 308 10.01 3.76 -1.13
C PHE A 308 9.99 3.90 0.40
N ARG A 309 9.22 4.86 0.87
CA ARG A 309 9.12 5.23 2.28
C ARG A 309 7.75 4.85 2.79
N GLY A 310 7.67 4.19 3.93
CA GLY A 310 6.37 3.81 4.46
C GLY A 310 6.24 4.04 5.95
N LEU A 311 5.05 4.43 6.35
CA LEU A 311 4.70 4.63 7.75
C LEU A 311 3.45 3.82 8.07
N LEU A 312 3.45 3.10 9.18
CA LEU A 312 2.26 2.45 9.71
C LEU A 312 2.10 2.71 11.21
N PHE A 313 0.86 2.95 11.64
CA PHE A 313 0.53 3.11 13.04
C PHE A 313 -0.81 2.43 13.35
N THR A 314 -0.76 1.43 14.22
CA THR A 314 -1.96 0.71 14.67
C THR A 314 -2.26 0.96 16.13
N GLU A 315 -3.55 1.03 16.47
CA GLU A 315 -4.02 1.21 17.83
C GLU A 315 -5.26 0.34 18.12
N GLU A 316 -5.66 0.26 19.38
CA GLU A 316 -6.84 -0.51 19.84
C GLU A 316 -6.85 -1.96 19.35
N HIS A 317 -7.69 -2.31 18.39
CA HIS A 317 -7.85 -3.63 17.81
C HIS A 317 -7.60 -3.66 16.30
N GLU A 318 -6.99 -2.62 15.76
CA GLU A 318 -6.65 -2.53 14.34
C GLU A 318 -5.70 -3.64 13.90
N HIS A 319 -5.86 -4.10 12.67
CA HIS A 319 -5.01 -5.10 12.06
C HIS A 319 -4.51 -4.62 10.70
N LEU A 320 -3.24 -4.26 10.63
CA LEU A 320 -2.59 -3.87 9.38
C LEU A 320 -1.63 -4.96 8.88
N ASP A 321 -1.82 -5.41 7.66
CA ASP A 321 -0.97 -6.40 6.98
C ASP A 321 -0.44 -5.81 5.67
N VAL A 322 0.85 -5.51 5.65
CA VAL A 322 1.55 -4.90 4.52
C VAL A 322 2.44 -5.92 3.82
N PHE A 323 2.29 -6.02 2.51
CA PHE A 323 3.23 -6.72 1.64
C PHE A 323 3.82 -5.71 0.65
N ALA A 324 5.12 -5.46 0.76
CA ALA A 324 5.86 -4.50 -0.05
C ALA A 324 6.91 -5.23 -0.91
N VAL A 325 6.81 -5.06 -2.23
CA VAL A 325 7.71 -5.68 -3.20
C VAL A 325 8.56 -4.60 -3.87
N ASP A 326 9.86 -4.75 -3.76
CA ASP A 326 10.90 -4.02 -4.47
C ASP A 326 11.38 -4.92 -5.62
N LEU A 327 10.86 -4.69 -6.82
CA LEU A 327 11.07 -5.53 -7.99
C LEU A 327 12.01 -4.86 -8.99
N HIS A 328 13.13 -5.52 -9.28
CA HIS A 328 14.07 -5.14 -10.32
C HIS A 328 13.99 -6.12 -11.49
N GLU A 329 13.38 -5.72 -12.60
CA GLU A 329 13.26 -6.56 -13.81
C GLU A 329 14.49 -6.40 -14.71
N THR A 330 15.15 -5.23 -14.66
CA THR A 330 16.32 -4.90 -15.46
C THR A 330 17.31 -4.03 -14.68
N GLY A 331 18.56 -3.96 -15.13
CA GLY A 331 19.61 -3.15 -14.51
C GLY A 331 20.49 -2.43 -15.55
N PRO A 332 21.33 -1.47 -15.13
CA PRO A 332 21.49 -1.03 -13.74
C PRO A 332 20.23 -0.36 -13.17
N SER A 333 19.99 -0.52 -11.86
CA SER A 333 18.81 0.02 -11.18
C SER A 333 19.11 0.29 -9.69
N GLY A 334 18.37 1.25 -9.10
CA GLY A 334 18.47 1.62 -7.70
C GLY A 334 17.17 1.41 -6.93
N GLY A 335 17.28 1.01 -5.65
CA GLY A 335 16.13 0.88 -4.75
C GLY A 335 16.52 1.19 -3.30
N ASP A 336 15.71 2.00 -2.64
CA ASP A 336 15.89 2.35 -1.24
C ASP A 336 14.56 2.34 -0.51
N VAL A 337 14.31 1.26 0.26
CA VAL A 337 13.03 0.95 0.89
C VAL A 337 13.15 1.10 2.40
N HIS A 338 12.53 2.14 2.97
CA HIS A 338 12.53 2.38 4.40
C HIS A 338 11.10 2.49 4.94
N TRP A 339 10.76 1.60 5.86
CA TRP A 339 9.48 1.62 6.55
C TRP A 339 9.66 1.76 8.06
N ARG A 340 8.72 2.47 8.69
CA ARG A 340 8.61 2.58 10.13
C ARG A 340 7.22 2.24 10.61
N GLY A 341 7.15 1.50 11.73
CA GLY A 341 5.89 1.02 12.26
C GLY A 341 5.77 1.14 13.77
N THR A 342 4.56 1.41 14.23
CA THR A 342 4.24 1.46 15.65
C THR A 342 2.91 0.77 15.90
N ALA A 343 2.81 0.02 17.01
CA ALA A 343 1.58 -0.63 17.44
C ALA A 343 1.34 -0.42 18.93
N THR A 344 0.09 -0.15 19.30
CA THR A 344 -0.36 0.03 20.68
C THR A 344 -1.69 -0.66 20.92
N GLY A 345 -2.20 -0.66 22.18
CA GLY A 345 -3.42 -1.39 22.52
C GLY A 345 -3.28 -2.90 22.39
N ASP A 346 -4.26 -3.55 21.77
CA ASP A 346 -4.26 -4.97 21.37
C ASP A 346 -4.22 -5.10 19.83
N SER A 347 -3.51 -4.14 19.19
CA SER A 347 -3.45 -4.05 17.75
C SER A 347 -2.35 -4.94 17.15
N ARG A 348 -2.43 -5.16 15.85
CA ARG A 348 -1.50 -6.01 15.13
C ARG A 348 -1.02 -5.38 13.85
N ALA A 349 0.29 -5.44 13.62
CA ALA A 349 0.88 -5.05 12.34
C ALA A 349 1.79 -6.15 11.81
N SER A 350 1.74 -6.38 10.51
CA SER A 350 2.67 -7.24 9.79
C SER A 350 3.27 -6.48 8.63
N PHE A 351 4.59 -6.51 8.53
CA PHE A 351 5.31 -6.00 7.37
C PHE A 351 6.11 -7.13 6.73
N GLU A 352 5.71 -7.54 5.54
CA GLU A 352 6.51 -8.43 4.69
C GLU A 352 7.12 -7.59 3.57
N GLY A 353 8.46 -7.50 3.57
CA GLY A 353 9.22 -6.82 2.53
C GLY A 353 9.94 -7.83 1.66
N LEU A 354 9.74 -7.78 0.34
CA LEU A 354 10.44 -8.64 -0.62
C LEU A 354 11.29 -7.78 -1.56
N ILE A 355 12.59 -8.00 -1.56
CA ILE A 355 13.45 -7.59 -2.67
C ILE A 355 13.48 -8.74 -3.69
N GLN A 356 13.07 -8.44 -4.93
CA GLN A 356 13.16 -9.39 -6.03
C GLN A 356 14.03 -8.84 -7.16
N ILE A 357 15.10 -9.55 -7.52
CA ILE A 357 16.02 -9.15 -8.58
C ILE A 357 16.03 -10.24 -9.64
N ASP A 358 15.56 -9.89 -10.83
CA ASP A 358 15.45 -10.78 -11.97
C ASP A 358 16.81 -11.01 -12.67
N PRO A 359 16.98 -12.07 -13.47
CA PRO A 359 18.28 -12.38 -14.10
C PRO A 359 18.85 -11.24 -14.95
N GLY A 360 17.99 -10.40 -15.55
CA GLY A 360 18.40 -9.25 -16.37
C GLY A 360 18.81 -8.02 -15.57
N ALA A 361 18.55 -8.00 -14.26
CA ALA A 361 18.77 -6.84 -13.40
C ALA A 361 20.20 -6.82 -12.80
N GLN A 362 21.20 -6.92 -13.66
CA GLN A 362 22.61 -6.79 -13.25
C GLN A 362 22.91 -5.34 -12.84
N GLN A 363 23.86 -5.16 -11.92
CA GLN A 363 24.28 -3.87 -11.36
C GLN A 363 23.15 -3.16 -10.59
N THR A 364 22.25 -3.95 -9.99
CA THR A 364 21.24 -3.46 -9.07
C THR A 364 21.85 -3.18 -7.71
N HIS A 365 21.48 -2.03 -7.13
CA HIS A 365 21.79 -1.66 -5.76
C HIS A 365 20.49 -1.37 -5.02
N THR A 366 20.16 -2.19 -4.00
CA THR A 366 18.93 -1.99 -3.23
C THR A 366 19.11 -2.33 -1.76
N TYR A 367 18.36 -1.62 -0.92
CA TYR A 367 18.32 -1.83 0.51
C TYR A 367 16.87 -1.73 1.04
N LEU A 368 16.45 -2.73 1.84
CA LEU A 368 15.14 -2.74 2.48
C LEU A 368 15.29 -2.71 3.99
N GLN A 369 14.65 -1.74 4.63
CA GLN A 369 14.71 -1.55 6.08
C GLN A 369 13.30 -1.39 6.66
N PHE A 370 13.01 -2.15 7.73
CA PHE A 370 11.82 -1.94 8.54
C PHE A 370 12.19 -1.77 10.01
N HIS A 371 11.89 -0.61 10.55
CA HIS A 371 12.04 -0.36 11.98
C HIS A 371 10.67 -0.23 12.63
N SER A 372 10.49 -0.91 13.76
CA SER A 372 9.21 -0.83 14.47
C SER A 372 9.37 -0.77 15.97
N MET A 373 8.32 -0.24 16.61
CA MET A 373 8.27 -0.01 18.04
C MET A 373 6.91 -0.44 18.61
N MET A 374 6.92 -1.37 19.55
CA MET A 374 5.71 -1.76 20.29
C MET A 374 5.55 -0.88 21.53
N LEU A 375 4.34 -0.32 21.69
CA LEU A 375 4.02 0.63 22.77
C LEU A 375 3.08 0.03 23.83
N SER A 376 2.71 -1.23 23.70
CA SER A 376 1.82 -1.95 24.60
C SER A 376 2.25 -3.42 24.69
N PRO A 377 2.04 -4.11 25.83
CA PRO A 377 2.40 -5.52 26.00
C PRO A 377 1.51 -6.48 25.17
N LYS A 378 0.35 -6.02 24.70
CA LYS A 378 -0.57 -6.80 23.88
C LYS A 378 -0.40 -6.52 22.39
N ALA A 379 0.21 -5.40 22.06
CA ALA A 379 0.50 -5.06 20.66
C ALA A 379 1.48 -6.07 20.05
N ARG A 380 1.30 -6.32 18.77
CA ARG A 380 2.17 -7.23 18.03
C ARG A 380 2.60 -6.64 16.70
N ILE A 381 3.91 -6.72 16.43
CA ILE A 381 4.48 -6.37 15.13
C ILE A 381 5.33 -7.55 14.64
N ASP A 382 5.07 -8.01 13.43
CA ASP A 382 5.88 -9.03 12.76
C ASP A 382 6.60 -8.40 11.55
N ALA A 383 7.94 -8.47 11.56
CA ALA A 383 8.80 -8.03 10.47
C ALA A 383 9.31 -9.25 9.70
N ILE A 384 8.99 -9.35 8.41
CA ILE A 384 9.30 -10.51 7.57
C ILE A 384 10.04 -10.05 6.30
N PRO A 385 11.31 -9.66 6.40
CA PRO A 385 12.09 -9.31 5.22
C PRO A 385 12.50 -10.56 4.44
N SER A 386 12.49 -10.46 3.12
CA SER A 386 12.83 -11.55 2.21
C SER A 386 13.63 -11.02 1.01
N VAL A 387 14.51 -11.81 0.47
CA VAL A 387 15.29 -11.49 -0.74
C VAL A 387 15.25 -12.66 -1.70
N LEU A 388 14.93 -12.39 -2.95
CA LEU A 388 14.98 -13.33 -4.06
C LEU A 388 15.89 -12.77 -5.17
N VAL A 389 17.11 -13.25 -5.25
CA VAL A 389 18.11 -12.79 -6.22
C VAL A 389 18.33 -13.86 -7.29
N SER A 390 18.20 -13.44 -8.56
CA SER A 390 18.45 -14.29 -9.73
C SER A 390 19.54 -13.71 -10.66
N ALA A 391 20.21 -12.62 -10.23
CA ALA A 391 21.33 -11.98 -10.94
C ALA A 391 22.62 -12.13 -10.11
N ASP A 392 23.79 -12.03 -10.77
CA ASP A 392 25.08 -12.30 -10.14
C ASP A 392 25.79 -11.01 -9.65
N ASP A 393 25.74 -9.94 -10.44
CA ASP A 393 26.42 -8.67 -10.16
C ASP A 393 25.45 -7.66 -9.52
N VAL A 394 25.16 -7.85 -8.23
CA VAL A 394 24.21 -7.02 -7.50
C VAL A 394 24.67 -6.76 -6.05
N SER A 395 24.16 -5.68 -5.47
CA SER A 395 24.27 -5.38 -4.04
C SER A 395 22.86 -5.23 -3.46
N ALA A 396 22.42 -6.25 -2.73
CA ALA A 396 21.11 -6.25 -2.10
C ALA A 396 21.22 -6.66 -0.64
N SER A 397 20.60 -5.92 0.24
CA SER A 397 20.57 -6.26 1.65
C SER A 397 19.27 -5.80 2.31
N HIS A 398 18.94 -6.41 3.45
CA HIS A 398 17.79 -6.03 4.23
C HIS A 398 18.11 -5.96 5.73
N GLY A 399 17.33 -5.17 6.45
CA GLY A 399 17.39 -5.08 7.91
C GLY A 399 15.99 -4.94 8.50
N GLY A 400 15.81 -5.45 9.72
CA GLY A 400 14.55 -5.29 10.43
C GLY A 400 14.79 -5.22 11.93
N THR A 401 14.11 -4.30 12.60
CA THR A 401 14.10 -4.23 14.06
C THR A 401 12.68 -4.15 14.57
N VAL A 402 12.39 -4.95 15.57
CA VAL A 402 11.18 -4.83 16.37
C VAL A 402 11.66 -4.54 17.80
N GLY A 403 11.41 -3.33 18.24
CA GLY A 403 11.90 -2.82 19.52
C GLY A 403 10.76 -2.37 20.46
N GLU A 404 11.16 -1.95 21.62
CA GLU A 404 10.33 -1.32 22.63
C GLU A 404 10.87 0.10 22.88
N LEU A 405 10.14 0.88 23.67
CA LEU A 405 10.61 2.20 24.09
C LEU A 405 11.93 2.09 24.87
N ASP A 406 12.90 2.91 24.49
CA ASP A 406 14.18 2.99 25.22
C ASP A 406 14.02 3.76 26.53
N GLU A 407 13.98 3.02 27.61
CA GLU A 407 13.88 3.59 28.98
C GLU A 407 15.04 4.51 29.32
N THR A 408 16.22 4.30 28.75
CA THR A 408 17.38 5.19 28.96
C THR A 408 17.14 6.54 28.28
N ALA A 409 16.59 6.53 27.07
CA ALA A 409 16.22 7.75 26.38
C ALA A 409 15.09 8.50 27.11
N ILE A 410 14.08 7.78 27.61
CA ILE A 410 13.00 8.37 28.42
C ILE A 410 13.56 9.00 29.70
N PHE A 411 14.38 8.28 30.44
CA PHE A 411 15.02 8.79 31.65
C PHE A 411 15.87 10.05 31.36
N TYR A 412 16.63 10.04 30.27
CA TYR A 412 17.39 11.23 29.87
C TYR A 412 16.48 12.44 29.62
N MET A 413 15.37 12.26 28.92
CA MET A 413 14.39 13.33 28.68
C MET A 413 13.76 13.84 29.99
N GLN A 414 13.48 12.94 30.93
CA GLN A 414 12.97 13.30 32.26
C GLN A 414 14.00 14.14 33.06
N THR A 415 15.30 13.83 32.95
CA THR A 415 16.35 14.67 33.57
C THR A 415 16.43 16.08 32.97
N ARG A 416 15.86 16.29 31.78
CA ARG A 416 15.73 17.59 31.12
C ARG A 416 14.40 18.31 31.43
N GLY A 417 13.57 17.75 32.32
CA GLY A 417 12.36 18.39 32.82
C GLY A 417 11.07 18.00 32.09
N LEU A 418 11.12 17.03 31.17
CA LEU A 418 9.91 16.47 30.56
C LEU A 418 9.30 15.45 31.54
N ASP A 419 7.97 15.41 31.62
CA ASP A 419 7.30 14.27 32.22
C ASP A 419 7.38 13.04 31.27
N ARG A 420 7.09 11.86 31.79
CA ARG A 420 7.20 10.63 31.01
C ARG A 420 6.35 10.64 29.73
N PRO A 421 5.06 11.04 29.75
CA PRO A 421 4.25 11.11 28.53
C PRO A 421 4.85 12.04 27.48
N ALA A 422 5.34 13.20 27.89
CA ALA A 422 5.99 14.14 26.97
C ALA A 422 7.31 13.58 26.41
N ALA A 423 8.10 12.88 27.23
CA ALA A 423 9.32 12.22 26.77
C ALA A 423 9.03 11.13 25.73
N VAL A 424 8.05 10.28 25.99
CA VAL A 424 7.62 9.24 25.03
C VAL A 424 7.14 9.85 23.73
N ARG A 425 6.31 10.90 23.79
CA ARG A 425 5.83 11.59 22.59
C ARG A 425 6.98 12.13 21.75
N VAL A 426 7.94 12.82 22.36
CA VAL A 426 9.11 13.37 21.65
C VAL A 426 9.94 12.26 20.97
N ILE A 427 10.11 11.11 21.63
CA ILE A 427 10.82 9.96 21.04
C ILE A 427 10.08 9.41 19.83
N LEU A 428 8.74 9.28 19.91
CA LEU A 428 7.93 8.73 18.83
C LEU A 428 7.76 9.70 17.67
N GLU A 429 7.59 10.99 17.94
CA GLU A 429 7.64 12.02 16.90
C GLU A 429 8.99 11.98 16.17
N GLY A 430 10.09 11.93 16.92
CA GLY A 430 11.44 11.78 16.36
C GLY A 430 11.66 10.45 15.61
N PHE A 431 10.92 9.40 15.95
CA PHE A 431 10.97 8.13 15.24
C PHE A 431 10.37 8.22 13.84
N PHE A 432 9.27 8.96 13.64
CA PHE A 432 8.64 9.13 12.33
C PHE A 432 9.19 10.31 11.53
N GLU A 433 9.73 11.33 12.19
CA GLU A 433 10.16 12.59 11.57
C GLU A 433 11.08 12.43 10.34
N PRO A 434 12.07 11.51 10.30
CA PRO A 434 12.89 11.34 9.12
C PRO A 434 12.11 10.93 7.85
N LEU A 435 11.00 10.19 8.00
CA LEU A 435 10.14 9.84 6.85
C LEU A 435 9.21 10.99 6.48
N VAL A 436 8.66 11.68 7.48
CA VAL A 436 7.73 12.80 7.27
C VAL A 436 8.40 13.93 6.51
N THR A 437 9.64 14.30 6.88
CA THR A 437 10.40 15.36 6.20
C THR A 437 10.78 15.02 4.75
N GLU A 438 10.82 13.74 4.39
CA GLU A 438 11.05 13.32 3.00
C GLU A 438 9.85 13.59 2.07
N LEU A 439 8.65 13.88 2.61
CA LEU A 439 7.48 14.32 1.82
C LEU A 439 7.76 15.61 1.03
N GLN A 440 8.60 16.51 1.57
CA GLN A 440 8.94 17.79 0.95
C GLN A 440 7.70 18.61 0.54
N ASP A 441 6.65 18.54 1.35
CA ASP A 441 5.40 19.27 1.24
C ASP A 441 4.91 19.59 2.65
N GLU A 442 5.06 20.86 3.08
CA GLU A 442 4.79 21.30 4.45
C GLU A 442 3.34 21.03 4.88
N ALA A 443 2.38 21.20 3.98
CA ALA A 443 0.97 20.96 4.29
C ALA A 443 0.68 19.46 4.48
N LEU A 444 1.29 18.60 3.68
CA LEU A 444 1.18 17.15 3.81
C LEU A 444 1.90 16.65 5.07
N GLU A 445 3.08 17.18 5.36
CA GLU A 445 3.82 16.92 6.60
C GLU A 445 2.99 17.26 7.85
N GLU A 446 2.30 18.41 7.85
CA GLU A 446 1.39 18.78 8.94
C GLU A 446 0.23 17.80 9.08
N ILE A 447 -0.36 17.30 7.98
CA ILE A 447 -1.43 16.31 8.02
C ILE A 447 -0.92 15.03 8.68
N VAL A 448 0.21 14.49 8.23
CA VAL A 448 0.77 13.26 8.77
C VAL A 448 1.17 13.43 10.24
N ARG A 449 1.89 14.52 10.58
CA ARG A 449 2.24 14.82 11.99
C ARG A 449 1.00 14.93 12.88
N GLY A 450 -0.04 15.63 12.39
CA GLY A 450 -1.30 15.77 13.13
C GLY A 450 -2.01 14.44 13.39
N LYS A 451 -2.03 13.55 12.40
CA LYS A 451 -2.60 12.20 12.53
C LYS A 451 -1.80 11.33 13.50
N VAL A 452 -0.48 11.31 13.38
CA VAL A 452 0.42 10.59 14.31
C VAL A 452 0.26 11.13 15.73
N ALA A 453 0.23 12.45 15.92
CA ALA A 453 0.01 13.07 17.23
C ALA A 453 -1.35 12.73 17.83
N GLY A 454 -2.41 12.66 16.99
CA GLY A 454 -3.74 12.23 17.40
C GLY A 454 -3.74 10.79 17.93
N LYS A 455 -3.15 9.86 17.18
CA LYS A 455 -3.01 8.45 17.60
C LYS A 455 -2.17 8.29 18.88
N LEU A 456 -1.12 9.07 19.04
CA LEU A 456 -0.34 9.09 20.28
C LEU A 456 -1.14 9.63 21.48
N ALA A 457 -2.07 10.55 21.24
CA ALA A 457 -2.92 11.07 22.28
C ALA A 457 -4.01 10.06 22.70
N SER A 458 -4.62 9.34 21.75
CA SER A 458 -5.59 8.26 22.05
C SER A 458 -4.92 7.07 22.76
N ALA A 459 -3.71 6.70 22.34
CA ALA A 459 -2.93 5.61 22.93
C ALA A 459 -2.28 5.93 24.29
N ARG A 460 -2.47 7.14 24.83
CA ARG A 460 -1.74 7.62 26.04
C ARG A 460 -1.89 6.70 27.23
N GLU A 461 -3.09 6.23 27.54
CA GLU A 461 -3.34 5.37 28.70
C GLU A 461 -2.63 4.02 28.59
N ASP A 462 -2.63 3.42 27.41
CA ASP A 462 -1.93 2.17 27.13
C ASP A 462 -0.41 2.32 27.24
N ILE A 463 0.12 3.42 26.72
CA ILE A 463 1.56 3.75 26.82
C ILE A 463 1.98 3.96 28.27
N GLU A 464 1.18 4.67 29.07
CA GLU A 464 1.43 4.89 30.49
C GLU A 464 1.33 3.58 31.29
N ALA A 465 0.32 2.73 31.00
CA ALA A 465 0.16 1.43 31.64
C ALA A 465 1.33 0.48 31.34
N TYR A 466 1.79 0.46 30.10
CA TYR A 466 2.97 -0.33 29.70
C TYR A 466 4.23 0.11 30.46
N ALA A 467 4.38 1.40 30.63
CA ALA A 467 5.51 2.00 31.30
C ALA A 467 5.55 1.70 32.82
N THR A 468 4.39 1.47 33.45
CA THR A 468 4.30 1.19 34.90
C THR A 468 4.35 -0.30 35.22
N SER A 469 4.20 -1.17 34.23
CA SER A 469 4.21 -2.63 34.39
C SER A 469 5.61 -3.25 34.42
N ARG A 470 6.64 -2.44 34.31
CA ARG A 470 8.08 -2.80 34.36
C ARG A 470 8.78 -2.04 35.45
#